data_805118cb0e751aacc66151baa4911010
#
_entry.id   805118cb0e751aacc66151baa4911010
#
_cell.length_a   1.000
_cell.length_b   1.000
_cell.length_c   1.000
_cell.angle_alpha   90.00
_cell.angle_beta   90.00
_cell.angle_gamma   90.00
#
_symmetry.space_group_name_H-M   'P 1'
#
loop_
_entity.id
_entity.type
_entity.pdbx_description
1 polymer ?
#
loop_
_entity_poly.entity_id
_entity_poly.type
_entity_poly.pdbx_seq_one_letter_code
_entity_poly.pdbx_strand_id
1 'polypeptide(L)'
;MNIELGEEQKQALDRIFEFIKSKEHTFSLTGSAGTGKSLLITKIIEFLEKENIEYCLCAPTHKAKTVLEYYTKRPSITLHKLLSLSPKLDIINLDFRDLTFKMGAIKEIPTKGIIICDESSMISDDLFKLLLKVSEKVNTKIIFIGDKCQLKPVDSDRVSLVYKIKNSYNLTKIYRQQSKNSILPILENLREQIITDFIKYSGEDKNLLCTSNFKKFYDWCKIGVEDLINKSDIFQTKVLAFTNARVNNYNTYLTKSIFGDPKNYYKNEILTGYENLTFNNYDFFNSMDYIIIDNPKEIDIKIPNFLSLPGYELLLYDTGNNITANIKILSKYIDESYFIDLAGYIEETRIEAVNAKYKSRSLAWKKYYQIYNSFTTPKDLFYDNRLIRRKSFDRGYATTVHKSQGSNYNNVYVDMYDINTCIDKEQLRQLQYVALSRTRGNVYIFQK
;
A
#
# COMPACT_ATOMS: atom_id res chain seq x y z
N MET A 1 27.65 9.23 2.00
CA MET A 1 28.18 9.27 0.62
C MET A 1 27.51 10.43 -0.11
N ASN A 2 28.28 11.41 -0.60
CA ASN A 2 27.74 12.42 -1.50
C ASN A 2 27.44 11.75 -2.85
N ILE A 3 26.17 11.45 -3.11
CA ILE A 3 25.75 10.94 -4.42
C ILE A 3 25.77 12.14 -5.37
N GLU A 4 26.59 12.03 -6.41
CA GLU A 4 26.66 13.06 -7.45
C GLU A 4 25.42 13.00 -8.33
N LEU A 5 24.75 14.13 -8.49
CA LEU A 5 23.54 14.24 -9.30
C LEU A 5 23.90 14.26 -10.79
N GLY A 6 23.14 13.51 -11.57
CA GLY A 6 23.21 13.60 -13.02
C GLY A 6 22.66 14.93 -13.55
N GLU A 7 23.00 15.25 -14.79
CA GLU A 7 22.65 16.55 -15.40
C GLU A 7 21.15 16.84 -15.39
N GLU A 8 20.32 15.85 -15.80
CA GLU A 8 18.86 15.97 -15.80
C GLU A 8 18.29 16.19 -14.38
N GLN A 9 18.91 15.57 -13.38
CA GLN A 9 18.52 15.74 -11.97
C GLN A 9 18.87 17.15 -11.46
N LYS A 10 20.00 17.71 -11.87
CA LYS A 10 20.38 19.11 -11.56
C LYS A 10 19.39 20.06 -12.18
N GLN A 11 19.08 19.92 -13.47
CA GLN A 11 18.09 20.74 -14.17
C GLN A 11 16.69 20.67 -13.51
N ALA A 12 16.27 19.47 -13.07
CA ALA A 12 15.01 19.32 -12.36
C ALA A 12 15.00 20.09 -11.03
N LEU A 13 16.10 20.06 -10.27
CA LEU A 13 16.23 20.83 -9.03
C LEU A 13 16.21 22.35 -9.29
N ASP A 14 16.94 22.82 -10.29
CA ASP A 14 16.96 24.24 -10.65
C ASP A 14 15.54 24.73 -10.97
N ARG A 15 14.78 23.98 -11.77
CA ARG A 15 13.37 24.29 -12.08
C ARG A 15 12.49 24.30 -10.84
N ILE A 16 12.71 23.37 -9.89
CA ILE A 16 11.97 23.34 -8.63
C ILE A 16 12.34 24.55 -7.75
N PHE A 17 13.61 24.94 -7.68
CA PHE A 17 14.04 26.10 -6.91
C PHE A 17 13.52 27.43 -7.50
N GLU A 18 13.45 27.53 -8.84
CA GLU A 18 12.78 28.64 -9.52
C GLU A 18 11.28 28.67 -9.17
N PHE A 19 10.61 27.51 -9.21
CA PHE A 19 9.20 27.39 -8.82
C PHE A 19 8.97 27.84 -7.37
N ILE A 20 9.81 27.44 -6.43
CA ILE A 20 9.69 27.82 -5.01
C ILE A 20 9.69 29.35 -4.86
N LYS A 21 10.49 30.06 -5.65
CA LYS A 21 10.60 31.53 -5.66
C LYS A 21 9.52 32.22 -6.52
N SER A 22 8.83 31.52 -7.39
CA SER A 22 7.84 32.07 -8.32
C SER A 22 6.51 32.41 -7.62
N LYS A 23 5.53 32.91 -8.38
CA LYS A 23 4.14 33.11 -7.91
C LYS A 23 3.25 31.90 -8.16
N GLU A 24 3.77 30.86 -8.79
CA GLU A 24 3.01 29.65 -9.12
C GLU A 24 2.73 28.79 -7.89
N HIS A 25 1.58 28.11 -7.87
CA HIS A 25 1.16 27.32 -6.70
C HIS A 25 1.44 25.82 -6.83
N THR A 26 1.66 25.32 -8.04
CA THR A 26 1.84 23.87 -8.27
C THR A 26 2.98 23.56 -9.21
N PHE A 27 3.69 22.49 -8.91
CA PHE A 27 4.73 21.91 -9.76
C PHE A 27 4.57 20.39 -9.83
N SER A 28 4.82 19.79 -10.99
CA SER A 28 4.78 18.33 -11.17
C SER A 28 6.15 17.80 -11.62
N LEU A 29 6.79 17.01 -10.77
CA LEU A 29 7.99 16.25 -11.10
C LEU A 29 7.59 14.82 -11.46
N THR A 30 7.76 14.45 -12.71
CA THR A 30 7.46 13.10 -13.19
C THR A 30 8.74 12.35 -13.54
N GLY A 31 8.68 11.03 -13.46
CA GLY A 31 9.80 10.18 -13.85
C GLY A 31 9.52 8.73 -13.53
N SER A 32 10.11 7.83 -14.30
CA SER A 32 9.97 6.39 -14.09
C SER A 32 10.69 5.90 -12.83
N ALA A 33 10.44 4.64 -12.48
CA ALA A 33 11.17 3.98 -11.41
C ALA A 33 12.68 4.00 -11.72
N GLY A 34 13.49 4.41 -10.72
CA GLY A 34 14.95 4.48 -10.88
C GLY A 34 15.53 5.77 -11.44
N THR A 35 14.72 6.79 -11.78
CA THR A 35 15.21 8.11 -12.22
C THR A 35 15.75 8.99 -11.09
N GLY A 36 15.63 8.53 -9.83
CA GLY A 36 16.17 9.25 -8.68
C GLY A 36 15.22 10.23 -8.02
N LYS A 37 13.90 10.13 -8.22
CA LYS A 37 12.89 10.97 -7.56
C LYS A 37 13.08 11.08 -6.05
N SER A 38 13.32 9.96 -5.36
CA SER A 38 13.54 9.94 -3.91
C SER A 38 14.80 10.73 -3.49
N LEU A 39 15.85 10.69 -4.31
CA LEU A 39 17.06 11.51 -4.08
C LEU A 39 16.76 12.98 -4.24
N LEU A 40 15.96 13.35 -5.27
CA LEU A 40 15.57 14.74 -5.48
C LEU A 40 14.70 15.26 -4.33
N ILE A 41 13.77 14.44 -3.78
CA ILE A 41 13.01 14.82 -2.58
C ILE A 41 13.94 15.18 -1.43
N THR A 42 14.96 14.36 -1.17
CA THR A 42 15.95 14.65 -0.11
C THR A 42 16.68 15.97 -0.38
N LYS A 43 17.08 16.22 -1.62
CA LYS A 43 17.75 17.49 -2.00
C LYS A 43 16.83 18.71 -1.91
N ILE A 44 15.56 18.56 -2.23
CA ILE A 44 14.55 19.62 -2.04
C ILE A 44 14.41 19.94 -0.54
N ILE A 45 14.32 18.91 0.31
CA ILE A 45 14.23 19.07 1.76
C ILE A 45 15.47 19.80 2.32
N GLU A 46 16.67 19.35 1.94
CA GLU A 46 17.93 20.01 2.35
C GLU A 46 17.94 21.51 1.98
N PHE A 47 17.43 21.85 0.80
CA PHE A 47 17.29 23.24 0.36
C PHE A 47 16.27 24.02 1.22
N LEU A 48 15.08 23.45 1.46
CA LEU A 48 14.02 24.09 2.24
C LEU A 48 14.48 24.36 3.70
N GLU A 49 15.15 23.39 4.30
CA GLU A 49 15.71 23.49 5.66
C GLU A 49 16.78 24.59 5.72
N LYS A 50 17.66 24.68 4.72
CA LYS A 50 18.69 25.75 4.61
C LYS A 50 18.08 27.14 4.48
N GLU A 51 17.02 27.28 3.70
CA GLU A 51 16.33 28.55 3.48
C GLU A 51 15.28 28.86 4.58
N ASN A 52 15.15 28.01 5.61
CA ASN A 52 14.14 28.12 6.68
C ASN A 52 12.70 28.21 6.15
N ILE A 53 12.39 27.45 5.09
CA ILE A 53 11.04 27.37 4.52
C ILE A 53 10.33 26.19 5.17
N GLU A 54 9.16 26.42 5.77
CA GLU A 54 8.31 25.35 6.34
C GLU A 54 7.83 24.41 5.24
N TYR A 55 7.83 23.11 5.52
CA TYR A 55 7.34 22.11 4.59
C TYR A 55 6.61 20.96 5.28
N CYS A 56 5.81 20.26 4.51
CA CYS A 56 5.14 19.02 4.92
C CYS A 56 5.35 17.94 3.85
N LEU A 57 5.69 16.73 4.30
CA LEU A 57 5.80 15.56 3.44
C LEU A 57 4.52 14.75 3.50
N CYS A 58 3.97 14.37 2.35
CA CYS A 58 2.80 13.51 2.33
C CYS A 58 2.82 12.49 1.19
N ALA A 59 2.00 11.45 1.35
CA ALA A 59 1.77 10.43 0.34
C ALA A 59 0.31 9.95 0.38
N PRO A 60 -0.23 9.37 -0.70
CA PRO A 60 -1.62 8.91 -0.75
C PRO A 60 -1.93 7.76 0.21
N THR A 61 -0.98 6.87 0.47
CA THR A 61 -1.17 5.66 1.29
C THR A 61 -0.20 5.59 2.47
N HIS A 62 -0.55 4.83 3.50
CA HIS A 62 0.35 4.58 4.64
C HIS A 62 1.65 3.92 4.21
N LYS A 63 1.58 2.99 3.26
CA LYS A 63 2.77 2.30 2.75
C LYS A 63 3.73 3.25 2.03
N ALA A 64 3.23 4.10 1.14
CA ALA A 64 4.03 5.12 0.47
C ALA A 64 4.61 6.14 1.48
N LYS A 65 3.81 6.55 2.48
CA LYS A 65 4.25 7.37 3.60
C LYS A 65 5.46 6.74 4.34
N THR A 66 5.37 5.48 4.73
CA THR A 66 6.45 4.78 5.45
C THR A 66 7.73 4.69 4.60
N VAL A 67 7.59 4.44 3.30
CA VAL A 67 8.73 4.44 2.37
C VAL A 67 9.35 5.84 2.25
N LEU A 68 8.52 6.89 2.19
CA LEU A 68 8.95 8.29 2.15
C LEU A 68 9.76 8.64 3.42
N GLU A 69 9.28 8.28 4.61
CA GLU A 69 9.99 8.45 5.88
C GLU A 69 11.31 7.68 5.93
N TYR A 70 11.32 6.44 5.41
CA TYR A 70 12.51 5.61 5.40
C TYR A 70 13.69 6.24 4.67
N TYR A 71 13.48 6.83 3.49
CA TYR A 71 14.60 7.41 2.73
C TYR A 71 14.85 8.89 3.02
N THR A 72 13.84 9.67 3.44
CA THR A 72 14.03 11.08 3.80
C THR A 72 14.54 11.27 5.22
N LYS A 73 14.30 10.30 6.10
CA LYS A 73 14.53 10.41 7.55
C LYS A 73 13.80 11.60 8.18
N ARG A 74 12.65 11.96 7.60
CA ARG A 74 11.78 13.03 8.07
C ARG A 74 10.36 12.50 8.23
N PRO A 75 9.59 13.03 9.21
CA PRO A 75 8.20 12.62 9.39
C PRO A 75 7.36 12.99 8.18
N SER A 76 6.42 12.13 7.85
CA SER A 76 5.44 12.37 6.80
C SER A 76 4.04 11.93 7.22
N ILE A 77 3.03 12.37 6.50
CA ILE A 77 1.64 12.05 6.80
C ILE A 77 0.91 11.54 5.55
N THR A 78 -0.22 10.88 5.74
CA THR A 78 -1.06 10.53 4.59
C THR A 78 -1.81 11.77 4.08
N LEU A 79 -2.12 11.78 2.78
CA LEU A 79 -2.86 12.89 2.18
C LEU A 79 -4.24 13.10 2.84
N HIS A 80 -4.90 12.01 3.26
CA HIS A 80 -6.15 12.08 4.03
C HIS A 80 -5.97 12.77 5.39
N LYS A 81 -4.89 12.46 6.11
CA LYS A 81 -4.56 13.11 7.38
C LYS A 81 -4.21 14.58 7.17
N LEU A 82 -3.41 14.90 6.14
CA LEU A 82 -3.07 16.28 5.78
C LEU A 82 -4.32 17.15 5.59
N LEU A 83 -5.31 16.61 4.88
CA LEU A 83 -6.59 17.29 4.64
C LEU A 83 -7.60 17.14 5.77
N SER A 84 -7.22 16.53 6.90
CA SER A 84 -8.11 16.22 8.02
C SER A 84 -9.40 15.51 7.59
N LEU A 85 -9.27 14.61 6.59
CA LEU A 85 -10.40 13.84 6.09
C LEU A 85 -10.65 12.66 7.03
N SER A 86 -11.85 12.63 7.61
CA SER A 86 -12.37 11.47 8.32
C SER A 86 -13.44 10.78 7.47
N PRO A 87 -13.51 9.44 7.48
CA PRO A 87 -14.59 8.74 6.80
C PRO A 87 -15.94 9.29 7.29
N LYS A 88 -16.80 9.68 6.37
CA LYS A 88 -18.22 9.81 6.67
C LYS A 88 -18.73 8.38 6.85
N LEU A 89 -18.80 7.92 8.05
CA LEU A 89 -19.62 6.75 8.34
C LEU A 89 -21.07 7.15 8.02
N ASP A 90 -21.55 6.73 6.85
CA ASP A 90 -23.01 6.65 6.66
C ASP A 90 -23.49 5.49 7.53
N ILE A 91 -23.82 5.85 8.76
CA ILE A 91 -24.21 4.94 9.84
C ILE A 91 -25.49 4.18 9.46
N ILE A 92 -26.25 4.69 8.49
CA ILE A 92 -27.53 4.12 8.04
C ILE A 92 -27.33 3.09 6.93
N ASN A 93 -26.41 3.35 6.00
CA ASN A 93 -26.16 2.49 4.84
C ASN A 93 -24.68 2.16 4.74
N LEU A 94 -24.09 1.47 5.74
CA LEU A 94 -22.69 1.09 5.72
C LEU A 94 -22.33 0.33 4.42
N ASP A 95 -22.13 1.05 3.34
CA ASP A 95 -21.40 0.54 2.20
C ASP A 95 -19.94 0.97 2.31
N PHE A 96 -19.09 0.04 2.75
CA PHE A 96 -17.65 0.25 2.83
C PHE A 96 -17.00 0.46 1.45
N ARG A 97 -17.77 0.34 0.36
CA ARG A 97 -17.33 0.58 -1.01
C ARG A 97 -17.47 2.06 -1.39
N ASP A 98 -18.41 2.80 -0.76
CA ASP A 98 -18.68 4.22 -1.01
C ASP A 98 -18.35 5.10 0.22
N LEU A 99 -17.09 5.08 0.65
CA LEU A 99 -16.62 5.93 1.74
C LEU A 99 -16.58 7.40 1.29
N THR A 100 -17.58 8.19 1.67
CA THR A 100 -17.50 9.66 1.60
C THR A 100 -16.76 10.21 2.82
N PHE A 101 -16.02 11.30 2.63
CA PHE A 101 -15.22 11.90 3.70
C PHE A 101 -15.76 13.25 4.15
N LYS A 102 -15.67 13.55 5.46
CA LYS A 102 -15.84 14.90 6.02
C LYS A 102 -14.48 15.52 6.25
N MET A 103 -14.34 16.80 5.92
CA MET A 103 -13.14 17.58 6.21
C MET A 103 -13.28 18.21 7.59
N GLY A 104 -12.30 17.96 8.47
CA GLY A 104 -12.14 18.60 9.76
C GLY A 104 -11.37 19.92 9.70
N ALA A 105 -10.96 20.44 10.85
CA ALA A 105 -10.05 21.60 10.91
C ALA A 105 -8.65 21.20 10.43
N ILE A 106 -8.13 21.91 9.45
CA ILE A 106 -6.81 21.65 8.86
C ILE A 106 -5.75 22.25 9.78
N LYS A 107 -4.89 21.41 10.34
CA LYS A 107 -3.82 21.81 11.27
C LYS A 107 -2.42 21.52 10.76
N GLU A 108 -2.30 20.59 9.80
CA GLU A 108 -1.04 20.00 9.38
C GLU A 108 -0.43 20.68 8.14
N ILE A 109 -1.13 21.65 7.52
CA ILE A 109 -0.64 22.34 6.34
C ILE A 109 0.13 23.58 6.75
N PRO A 110 1.42 23.73 6.38
CA PRO A 110 2.22 24.90 6.69
C PRO A 110 1.66 26.13 5.96
N THR A 111 1.47 27.23 6.66
CA THR A 111 1.04 28.50 6.05
C THR A 111 2.22 29.15 5.32
N LYS A 112 2.04 29.48 4.04
CA LYS A 112 3.11 30.00 3.17
C LYS A 112 4.31 29.08 3.00
N GLY A 113 4.11 27.78 3.24
CA GLY A 113 5.13 26.74 3.13
C GLY A 113 5.02 25.93 1.85
N ILE A 114 5.55 24.72 1.89
CA ILE A 114 5.58 23.79 0.75
C ILE A 114 5.05 22.41 1.16
N ILE A 115 4.13 21.86 0.39
CA ILE A 115 3.71 20.47 0.47
C ILE A 115 4.51 19.69 -0.58
N ILE A 116 5.19 18.64 -0.19
CA ILE A 116 5.82 17.67 -1.09
C ILE A 116 4.99 16.39 -1.04
N CYS A 117 4.33 16.06 -2.15
CA CYS A 117 3.46 14.90 -2.26
C CYS A 117 4.07 13.85 -3.18
N ASP A 118 4.54 12.73 -2.61
CA ASP A 118 5.09 11.60 -3.37
C ASP A 118 3.98 10.62 -3.81
N GLU A 119 4.29 9.73 -4.77
CA GLU A 119 3.37 8.75 -5.38
C GLU A 119 2.06 9.39 -5.90
N SER A 120 2.17 10.56 -6.50
CA SER A 120 1.02 11.37 -6.95
C SER A 120 0.18 10.72 -8.06
N SER A 121 0.63 9.62 -8.68
CA SER A 121 -0.17 8.80 -9.63
C SER A 121 -1.46 8.26 -9.02
N MET A 122 -1.49 8.08 -7.70
CA MET A 122 -2.62 7.53 -6.96
C MET A 122 -3.65 8.58 -6.51
N ILE A 123 -3.44 9.86 -6.82
CA ILE A 123 -4.33 10.95 -6.41
C ILE A 123 -5.53 11.02 -7.34
N SER A 124 -6.74 10.82 -6.79
CA SER A 124 -7.99 10.99 -7.53
C SER A 124 -8.25 12.46 -7.87
N ASP A 125 -9.09 12.71 -8.89
CA ASP A 125 -9.43 14.07 -9.33
C ASP A 125 -10.06 14.92 -8.21
N ASP A 126 -10.90 14.31 -7.37
CA ASP A 126 -11.55 15.02 -6.29
C ASP A 126 -10.58 15.37 -5.16
N LEU A 127 -9.68 14.45 -4.84
CA LEU A 127 -8.63 14.69 -3.85
C LEU A 127 -7.64 15.75 -4.33
N PHE A 128 -7.30 15.75 -5.62
CA PHE A 128 -6.48 16.78 -6.25
C PHE A 128 -7.13 18.17 -6.16
N LYS A 129 -8.41 18.30 -6.59
CA LYS A 129 -9.15 19.56 -6.52
C LYS A 129 -9.27 20.09 -5.08
N LEU A 130 -9.53 19.18 -4.11
CA LEU A 130 -9.63 19.54 -2.71
C LEU A 130 -8.29 20.06 -2.19
N LEU A 131 -7.19 19.37 -2.51
CA LEU A 131 -5.84 19.78 -2.10
C LEU A 131 -5.46 21.16 -2.67
N LEU A 132 -5.76 21.44 -3.93
CA LEU A 132 -5.57 22.76 -4.53
C LEU A 132 -6.35 23.84 -3.80
N LYS A 133 -7.66 23.64 -3.60
CA LYS A 133 -8.52 24.60 -2.91
C LYS A 133 -8.02 24.93 -1.49
N VAL A 134 -7.51 23.92 -0.79
CA VAL A 134 -6.98 24.10 0.56
C VAL A 134 -5.64 24.83 0.51
N SER A 135 -4.72 24.47 -0.38
CA SER A 135 -3.41 25.09 -0.50
C SER A 135 -3.49 26.58 -0.89
N GLU A 136 -4.39 26.93 -1.79
CA GLU A 136 -4.67 28.33 -2.17
C GLU A 136 -5.15 29.13 -0.96
N LYS A 137 -6.07 28.56 -0.15
CA LYS A 137 -6.61 29.23 1.03
C LYS A 137 -5.55 29.59 2.07
N VAL A 138 -4.53 28.75 2.25
CA VAL A 138 -3.44 28.96 3.21
C VAL A 138 -2.15 29.50 2.56
N ASN A 139 -2.22 29.80 1.24
CA ASN A 139 -1.11 30.29 0.43
C ASN A 139 0.14 29.39 0.48
N THR A 140 -0.08 28.08 0.35
CA THR A 140 0.96 27.06 0.37
C THR A 140 1.17 26.50 -1.04
N LYS A 141 2.40 26.22 -1.43
CA LYS A 141 2.75 25.63 -2.72
C LYS A 141 2.78 24.11 -2.62
N ILE A 142 2.58 23.44 -3.76
CA ILE A 142 2.58 21.98 -3.82
C ILE A 142 3.55 21.50 -4.91
N ILE A 143 4.44 20.58 -4.53
CA ILE A 143 5.27 19.80 -5.44
C ILE A 143 4.73 18.39 -5.48
N PHE A 144 4.15 18.00 -6.61
CA PHE A 144 3.70 16.64 -6.85
C PHE A 144 4.82 15.83 -7.48
N ILE A 145 5.07 14.63 -6.97
CA ILE A 145 6.11 13.74 -7.47
C ILE A 145 5.50 12.37 -7.77
N GLY A 146 5.76 11.84 -8.97
CA GLY A 146 5.13 10.57 -9.34
C GLY A 146 5.63 10.00 -10.67
N ASP A 147 4.92 8.97 -11.15
CA ASP A 147 5.23 8.25 -12.38
C ASP A 147 3.93 8.05 -13.18
N LYS A 148 3.88 8.64 -14.38
CA LYS A 148 2.69 8.59 -15.26
C LYS A 148 2.35 7.17 -15.75
N CYS A 149 3.33 6.27 -15.75
CA CYS A 149 3.17 4.92 -16.28
C CYS A 149 2.68 3.93 -15.23
N GLN A 150 2.55 4.35 -13.96
CA GLN A 150 1.95 3.55 -12.91
C GLN A 150 0.43 3.48 -13.05
N LEU A 151 -0.21 2.66 -12.21
CA LEU A 151 -1.65 2.48 -12.21
C LEU A 151 -2.38 3.81 -11.94
N LYS A 152 -3.53 3.96 -12.59
CA LYS A 152 -4.46 5.05 -12.33
C LYS A 152 -4.97 5.01 -10.87
N PRO A 153 -5.49 6.13 -10.35
CA PRO A 153 -6.17 6.13 -9.06
C PRO A 153 -7.30 5.10 -9.02
N VAL A 154 -7.51 4.48 -7.85
CA VAL A 154 -8.65 3.58 -7.64
C VAL A 154 -9.94 4.38 -7.92
N ASP A 155 -10.90 3.76 -8.58
CA ASP A 155 -12.18 4.36 -8.99
C ASP A 155 -12.08 5.49 -10.03
N SER A 156 -10.99 5.53 -10.82
CA SER A 156 -10.83 6.50 -11.92
C SER A 156 -10.41 5.82 -13.23
N ASP A 157 -11.14 6.10 -14.29
CA ASP A 157 -10.78 5.65 -15.65
C ASP A 157 -9.71 6.53 -16.29
N ARG A 158 -9.27 7.59 -15.60
CA ARG A 158 -8.36 8.60 -16.12
C ARG A 158 -7.08 8.66 -15.32
N VAL A 159 -6.01 9.06 -15.99
CA VAL A 159 -4.73 9.42 -15.36
C VAL A 159 -4.95 10.64 -14.46
N SER A 160 -4.32 10.68 -13.29
CA SER A 160 -4.44 11.78 -12.33
C SER A 160 -4.25 13.16 -12.98
N LEU A 161 -5.07 14.13 -12.58
CA LEU A 161 -4.97 15.53 -13.01
C LEU A 161 -3.63 16.18 -12.66
N VAL A 162 -2.88 15.63 -11.73
CA VAL A 162 -1.52 16.05 -11.40
C VAL A 162 -0.63 16.16 -12.65
N TYR A 163 -0.82 15.28 -13.62
CA TYR A 163 -0.01 15.25 -14.84
C TYR A 163 -0.46 16.26 -15.93
N LYS A 164 -1.50 17.04 -15.66
CA LYS A 164 -1.92 18.18 -16.49
C LYS A 164 -1.39 19.53 -16.01
N ILE A 165 -0.63 19.55 -14.91
CA ILE A 165 0.02 20.76 -14.40
C ILE A 165 1.03 21.23 -15.45
N LYS A 166 0.92 22.54 -15.84
CA LYS A 166 1.76 23.13 -16.90
C LYS A 166 3.21 23.28 -16.43
N ASN A 167 3.41 23.72 -15.18
CA ASN A 167 4.74 23.85 -14.59
C ASN A 167 5.22 22.47 -14.15
N SER A 168 5.98 21.82 -15.00
CA SER A 168 6.37 20.42 -14.79
C SER A 168 7.77 20.13 -15.35
N TYR A 169 8.38 19.07 -14.83
CA TYR A 169 9.62 18.49 -15.35
C TYR A 169 9.51 16.97 -15.39
N ASN A 170 10.01 16.35 -16.46
CA ASN A 170 9.96 14.91 -16.65
C ASN A 170 11.36 14.31 -16.70
N LEU A 171 11.70 13.47 -15.72
CA LEU A 171 12.94 12.72 -15.68
C LEU A 171 12.86 11.50 -16.59
N THR A 172 13.78 11.38 -17.52
CA THR A 172 13.84 10.27 -18.49
C THR A 172 14.95 9.29 -18.18
N LYS A 173 16.10 9.78 -17.68
CA LYS A 173 17.30 8.96 -17.44
C LYS A 173 17.18 8.12 -16.18
N ILE A 174 17.39 6.80 -16.31
CA ILE A 174 17.36 5.84 -15.21
C ILE A 174 18.77 5.68 -14.62
N TYR A 175 18.90 5.87 -13.30
CA TYR A 175 20.17 5.78 -12.57
C TYR A 175 20.28 4.55 -11.67
N ARG A 176 19.17 3.93 -11.30
CA ARG A 176 19.11 2.87 -10.28
C ARG A 176 19.72 1.54 -10.71
N GLN A 177 19.73 1.27 -11.99
CA GLN A 177 20.15 -0.04 -12.52
C GLN A 177 21.41 0.15 -13.37
N GLN A 178 22.40 -0.71 -13.14
CA GLN A 178 23.59 -0.73 -14.00
C GLN A 178 23.18 -1.01 -15.44
N SER A 179 23.90 -0.44 -16.40
CA SER A 179 23.63 -0.47 -17.85
C SER A 179 23.45 -1.87 -18.50
N LYS A 180 23.56 -2.95 -17.73
CA LYS A 180 23.41 -4.35 -18.16
C LYS A 180 22.18 -5.07 -17.59
N ASN A 181 21.18 -4.36 -17.07
CA ASN A 181 19.99 -5.00 -16.49
C ASN A 181 18.91 -5.17 -17.57
N SER A 182 18.61 -6.40 -17.93
CA SER A 182 17.60 -6.76 -18.95
C SER A 182 16.18 -6.31 -18.66
N ILE A 183 15.90 -5.87 -17.44
CA ILE A 183 14.57 -5.32 -17.08
C ILE A 183 14.37 -3.93 -17.68
N LEU A 184 15.44 -3.14 -17.87
CA LEU A 184 15.36 -1.77 -18.37
C LEU A 184 14.70 -1.64 -19.75
N PRO A 185 15.15 -2.38 -20.78
CA PRO A 185 14.52 -2.32 -22.10
C PRO A 185 13.03 -2.69 -22.05
N ILE A 186 12.66 -3.65 -21.16
CA ILE A 186 11.28 -4.07 -20.98
C ILE A 186 10.45 -2.92 -20.38
N LEU A 187 10.95 -2.27 -19.34
CA LEU A 187 10.27 -1.13 -18.73
C LEU A 187 10.15 0.05 -19.71
N GLU A 188 11.15 0.28 -20.56
CA GLU A 188 11.10 1.29 -21.61
C GLU A 188 10.04 0.96 -22.65
N ASN A 189 10.00 -0.27 -23.18
CA ASN A 189 8.96 -0.72 -24.10
C ASN A 189 7.54 -0.56 -23.51
N LEU A 190 7.35 -0.95 -22.26
CA LEU A 190 6.06 -0.78 -21.58
C LEU A 190 5.67 0.69 -21.43
N ARG A 191 6.64 1.60 -21.27
CA ARG A 191 6.41 3.05 -21.23
C ARG A 191 6.03 3.61 -22.59
N GLU A 192 6.63 3.14 -23.66
CA GLU A 192 6.37 3.49 -25.06
C GLU A 192 5.11 2.80 -25.64
N GLN A 193 4.35 2.12 -24.78
CA GLN A 193 3.12 1.39 -25.14
C GLN A 193 3.35 0.14 -26.01
N ILE A 194 4.55 -0.36 -26.08
CA ILE A 194 4.87 -1.60 -26.79
C ILE A 194 4.55 -2.79 -25.87
N ILE A 195 3.60 -3.63 -26.29
CA ILE A 195 3.29 -4.87 -25.57
C ILE A 195 4.46 -5.82 -25.72
N THR A 196 5.02 -6.24 -24.61
CA THR A 196 6.24 -7.07 -24.58
C THR A 196 5.87 -8.53 -24.41
N ASP A 197 6.43 -9.37 -25.29
CA ASP A 197 6.44 -10.82 -25.09
C ASP A 197 7.64 -11.20 -24.19
N PHE A 198 7.35 -11.51 -22.93
CA PHE A 198 8.38 -11.79 -21.93
C PHE A 198 9.15 -13.08 -22.18
N ILE A 199 8.59 -14.05 -22.91
CA ILE A 199 9.25 -15.32 -23.24
C ILE A 199 10.53 -15.06 -24.03
N LYS A 200 10.57 -14.04 -24.88
CA LYS A 200 11.76 -13.68 -25.67
C LYS A 200 12.93 -13.17 -24.83
N TYR A 201 12.69 -12.81 -23.57
CA TYR A 201 13.72 -12.33 -22.64
C TYR A 201 14.26 -13.44 -21.72
N SER A 202 13.89 -14.70 -21.93
CA SER A 202 14.42 -15.86 -21.19
C SER A 202 15.87 -16.18 -21.55
N GLY A 203 16.74 -15.19 -21.54
CA GLY A 203 18.17 -15.33 -21.72
C GLY A 203 18.89 -15.51 -20.38
N GLU A 204 20.17 -15.84 -20.44
CA GLU A 204 21.11 -16.09 -19.33
C GLU A 204 21.35 -14.88 -18.39
N ASP A 205 20.41 -13.97 -18.27
CA ASP A 205 20.55 -12.77 -17.47
C ASP A 205 20.31 -13.08 -15.99
N LYS A 206 21.28 -12.72 -15.16
CA LYS A 206 21.25 -12.95 -13.71
C LYS A 206 20.07 -12.24 -13.01
N ASN A 207 19.52 -11.19 -13.62
CA ASN A 207 18.51 -10.35 -12.99
C ASN A 207 17.06 -10.61 -13.46
N LEU A 208 16.89 -11.38 -14.54
CA LEU A 208 15.59 -11.72 -15.10
C LEU A 208 15.52 -13.20 -15.42
N LEU A 209 14.69 -13.93 -14.67
CA LEU A 209 14.48 -15.36 -14.89
C LEU A 209 13.00 -15.59 -15.24
N CYS A 210 12.78 -16.29 -16.35
CA CYS A 210 11.44 -16.66 -16.81
C CYS A 210 11.26 -18.17 -16.83
N THR A 211 10.04 -18.62 -16.56
CA THR A 211 9.69 -20.03 -16.68
C THR A 211 8.21 -20.20 -17.05
N SER A 212 7.91 -21.23 -17.87
CA SER A 212 6.56 -21.72 -18.13
C SER A 212 6.18 -22.89 -17.21
N ASN A 213 7.13 -23.38 -16.42
CA ASN A 213 6.92 -24.47 -15.47
C ASN A 213 6.43 -23.91 -14.12
N PHE A 214 5.18 -24.19 -13.80
CA PHE A 214 4.54 -23.71 -12.60
C PHE A 214 5.21 -24.21 -11.31
N LYS A 215 5.60 -25.50 -11.28
CA LYS A 215 6.30 -26.07 -10.12
C LYS A 215 7.64 -25.36 -9.87
N LYS A 216 8.43 -25.15 -10.93
CA LYS A 216 9.70 -24.42 -10.83
C LYS A 216 9.49 -23.00 -10.30
N PHE A 217 8.43 -22.32 -10.73
CA PHE A 217 8.12 -20.98 -10.23
C PHE A 217 7.75 -20.99 -8.74
N TYR A 218 6.96 -21.98 -8.29
CA TYR A 218 6.65 -22.13 -6.87
C TYR A 218 7.88 -22.44 -6.02
N ASP A 219 8.80 -23.26 -6.51
CA ASP A 219 10.08 -23.54 -5.84
C ASP A 219 10.91 -22.25 -5.68
N TRP A 220 10.96 -21.42 -6.72
CA TRP A 220 11.60 -20.12 -6.63
C TRP A 220 10.93 -19.19 -5.60
N CYS A 221 9.59 -19.12 -5.59
CA CYS A 221 8.86 -18.33 -4.60
C CYS A 221 9.15 -18.80 -3.18
N LYS A 222 9.18 -20.14 -2.97
CA LYS A 222 9.48 -20.72 -1.66
C LYS A 222 10.88 -20.30 -1.18
N ILE A 223 11.90 -20.47 -1.99
CA ILE A 223 13.29 -20.08 -1.65
C ILE A 223 13.36 -18.59 -1.30
N GLY A 224 12.70 -17.73 -2.08
CA GLY A 224 12.69 -16.30 -1.81
C GLY A 224 11.98 -15.92 -0.52
N VAL A 225 10.89 -16.62 -0.17
CA VAL A 225 10.15 -16.37 1.07
C VAL A 225 10.91 -16.94 2.27
N GLU A 226 11.59 -18.08 2.15
CA GLU A 226 12.48 -18.59 3.20
C GLU A 226 13.63 -17.60 3.48
N ASP A 227 14.22 -16.97 2.46
CA ASP A 227 15.23 -15.92 2.62
C ASP A 227 14.68 -14.67 3.32
N LEU A 228 13.45 -14.25 3.00
CA LEU A 228 12.76 -13.16 3.69
C LEU A 228 12.53 -13.46 5.17
N ILE A 229 12.08 -14.69 5.50
CA ILE A 229 11.83 -15.13 6.87
C ILE A 229 13.14 -15.17 7.67
N ASN A 230 14.20 -15.74 7.08
CA ASN A 230 15.52 -15.86 7.73
C ASN A 230 16.15 -14.50 8.00
N LYS A 231 15.95 -13.53 7.13
CA LYS A 231 16.47 -12.16 7.29
C LYS A 231 15.55 -11.25 8.12
N SER A 232 14.31 -11.68 8.37
CA SER A 232 13.27 -10.85 8.98
C SER A 232 13.09 -9.48 8.27
N ASP A 233 13.26 -9.46 6.95
CA ASP A 233 13.20 -8.25 6.12
C ASP A 233 12.02 -8.32 5.14
N ILE A 234 10.95 -7.59 5.45
CA ILE A 234 9.72 -7.53 4.63
C ILE A 234 9.95 -6.99 3.22
N PHE A 235 11.09 -6.31 2.96
CA PHE A 235 11.47 -5.78 1.66
C PHE A 235 12.34 -6.75 0.85
N GLN A 236 12.68 -7.93 1.41
CA GLN A 236 13.53 -8.89 0.72
C GLN A 236 12.83 -9.53 -0.46
N THR A 237 11.58 -9.96 -0.30
CA THR A 237 10.87 -10.75 -1.31
C THR A 237 9.37 -10.44 -1.32
N LYS A 238 8.76 -10.39 -2.51
CA LYS A 238 7.31 -10.34 -2.66
C LYS A 238 6.86 -11.09 -3.93
N VAL A 239 5.79 -11.89 -3.78
CA VAL A 239 5.10 -12.50 -4.93
C VAL A 239 3.97 -11.57 -5.37
N LEU A 240 3.90 -11.27 -6.66
CA LEU A 240 2.92 -10.35 -7.24
C LEU A 240 2.00 -11.08 -8.21
N ALA A 241 0.70 -10.89 -8.03
CA ALA A 241 -0.35 -11.40 -8.90
C ALA A 241 -1.42 -10.32 -9.15
N PHE A 242 -2.36 -10.58 -10.05
CA PHE A 242 -3.45 -9.65 -10.34
C PHE A 242 -4.66 -9.90 -9.45
N THR A 243 -5.10 -11.16 -9.36
CA THR A 243 -6.33 -11.53 -8.67
C THR A 243 -6.10 -11.87 -7.19
N ASN A 244 -7.07 -11.52 -6.33
CA ASN A 244 -7.03 -11.90 -4.92
C ASN A 244 -7.07 -13.43 -4.72
N ALA A 245 -7.77 -14.15 -5.60
CA ALA A 245 -7.80 -15.62 -5.57
C ALA A 245 -6.39 -16.20 -5.76
N ARG A 246 -5.65 -15.66 -6.72
CA ARG A 246 -4.27 -16.09 -7.00
C ARG A 246 -3.33 -15.79 -5.84
N VAL A 247 -3.44 -14.59 -5.27
CA VAL A 247 -2.71 -14.19 -4.06
C VAL A 247 -2.96 -15.15 -2.89
N ASN A 248 -4.22 -15.48 -2.63
CA ASN A 248 -4.59 -16.44 -1.57
C ASN A 248 -4.00 -17.83 -1.82
N ASN A 249 -3.98 -18.30 -3.07
CA ASN A 249 -3.38 -19.58 -3.42
C ASN A 249 -1.87 -19.58 -3.14
N TYR A 250 -1.14 -18.53 -3.51
CA TYR A 250 0.28 -18.40 -3.18
C TYR A 250 0.52 -18.37 -1.67
N ASN A 251 -0.22 -17.55 -0.93
CA ASN A 251 -0.06 -17.44 0.51
C ASN A 251 -0.32 -18.78 1.21
N THR A 252 -1.37 -19.51 0.82
CA THR A 252 -1.70 -20.82 1.38
C THR A 252 -0.63 -21.87 1.05
N TYR A 253 -0.18 -21.91 -0.21
CA TYR A 253 0.86 -22.85 -0.63
C TYR A 253 2.19 -22.59 0.09
N LEU A 254 2.62 -21.34 0.16
CA LEU A 254 3.89 -20.94 0.77
C LEU A 254 3.88 -21.24 2.28
N THR A 255 2.78 -20.92 2.98
CA THR A 255 2.63 -21.31 4.38
C THR A 255 2.74 -22.81 4.56
N LYS A 256 1.99 -23.60 3.76
CA LYS A 256 2.02 -25.06 3.84
C LYS A 256 3.41 -25.64 3.56
N SER A 257 4.11 -25.11 2.57
CA SER A 257 5.42 -25.64 2.15
C SER A 257 6.57 -25.28 3.08
N ILE A 258 6.44 -24.18 3.84
CA ILE A 258 7.49 -23.66 4.72
C ILE A 258 7.25 -24.07 6.18
N PHE A 259 6.02 -23.94 6.66
CA PHE A 259 5.66 -24.16 8.06
C PHE A 259 4.84 -25.44 8.31
N GLY A 260 4.21 -26.02 7.29
CA GLY A 260 3.40 -27.22 7.41
C GLY A 260 1.91 -26.92 7.38
N ASP A 261 1.22 -26.93 8.51
CA ASP A 261 -0.24 -26.75 8.52
C ASP A 261 -0.63 -25.27 8.35
N PRO A 262 -1.29 -24.87 7.23
CA PRO A 262 -1.72 -23.49 7.03
C PRO A 262 -2.85 -23.06 7.96
N LYS A 263 -3.37 -23.97 8.81
CA LYS A 263 -4.40 -23.65 9.80
C LYS A 263 -3.83 -22.82 10.97
N ASN A 264 -2.56 -23.02 11.28
CA ASN A 264 -1.88 -22.39 12.40
C ASN A 264 -1.12 -21.15 11.96
N TYR A 265 -0.84 -20.27 12.91
CA TYR A 265 0.12 -19.19 12.74
C TYR A 265 1.48 -19.63 13.31
N TYR A 266 2.55 -19.01 12.81
CA TYR A 266 3.91 -19.38 13.18
C TYR A 266 4.75 -18.13 13.44
N LYS A 267 5.73 -18.27 14.33
CA LYS A 267 6.76 -17.25 14.53
C LYS A 267 7.49 -16.98 13.21
N ASN A 268 7.80 -15.72 12.96
CA ASN A 268 8.42 -15.18 11.76
C ASN A 268 7.51 -15.21 10.50
N GLU A 269 6.23 -15.59 10.62
CA GLU A 269 5.27 -15.36 9.55
C GLU A 269 5.03 -13.86 9.33
N ILE A 270 4.69 -13.51 8.08
CA ILE A 270 4.33 -12.16 7.72
C ILE A 270 2.83 -12.07 7.51
N LEU A 271 2.22 -11.10 8.17
CA LEU A 271 0.82 -10.73 7.99
C LEU A 271 0.74 -9.38 7.31
N THR A 272 -0.19 -9.25 6.37
CA THR A 272 -0.55 -7.95 5.75
C THR A 272 -1.89 -7.48 6.31
N GLY A 273 -1.98 -6.20 6.67
CA GLY A 273 -3.23 -5.54 7.04
C GLY A 273 -4.15 -5.33 5.84
N TYR A 274 -5.45 -5.51 6.05
CA TYR A 274 -6.48 -5.34 5.01
C TYR A 274 -7.50 -4.25 5.33
N GLU A 275 -7.51 -3.77 6.57
CA GLU A 275 -8.28 -2.61 7.01
C GLU A 275 -7.41 -1.69 7.89
N ASN A 276 -7.83 -0.44 8.04
CA ASN A 276 -7.26 0.44 9.07
C ASN A 276 -8.04 0.19 10.36
N LEU A 277 -7.37 -0.25 11.39
CA LEU A 277 -8.00 -0.55 12.68
C LEU A 277 -7.10 -0.14 13.85
N THR A 278 -7.71 0.26 14.95
CA THR A 278 -7.03 0.47 16.22
C THR A 278 -7.32 -0.74 17.13
N PHE A 279 -6.27 -1.42 17.58
CA PHE A 279 -6.39 -2.55 18.50
C PHE A 279 -5.34 -2.41 19.60
N ASN A 280 -5.75 -2.52 20.87
CA ASN A 280 -4.87 -2.34 22.04
C ASN A 280 -4.04 -1.03 21.98
N ASN A 281 -4.68 0.09 21.62
CA ASN A 281 -4.06 1.42 21.47
C ASN A 281 -2.97 1.52 20.39
N TYR A 282 -2.93 0.59 19.46
CA TYR A 282 -2.04 0.63 18.32
C TYR A 282 -2.85 0.68 17.00
N ASP A 283 -2.42 1.53 16.08
CA ASP A 283 -3.06 1.68 14.76
C ASP A 283 -2.39 0.77 13.74
N PHE A 284 -3.16 -0.18 13.23
CA PHE A 284 -2.77 -1.04 12.12
C PHE A 284 -3.31 -0.47 10.82
N PHE A 285 -2.54 -0.60 9.74
CA PHE A 285 -2.89 0.04 8.48
C PHE A 285 -3.05 -0.95 7.34
N ASN A 286 -3.99 -0.65 6.45
CA ASN A 286 -4.19 -1.41 5.22
C ASN A 286 -2.91 -1.43 4.36
N SER A 287 -2.61 -2.60 3.81
CA SER A 287 -1.45 -2.89 2.95
C SER A 287 -0.08 -2.79 3.63
N MET A 288 -0.02 -2.60 4.95
CA MET A 288 1.21 -2.71 5.73
C MET A 288 1.50 -4.17 6.10
N ASP A 289 2.79 -4.52 6.11
CA ASP A 289 3.25 -5.86 6.47
C ASP A 289 3.82 -5.85 7.90
N TYR A 290 3.48 -6.88 8.67
CA TYR A 290 3.85 -7.08 10.07
C TYR A 290 4.46 -8.46 10.25
N ILE A 291 5.45 -8.59 11.15
CA ILE A 291 6.11 -9.86 11.44
C ILE A 291 5.59 -10.42 12.77
N ILE A 292 5.21 -11.69 12.82
CA ILE A 292 4.92 -12.38 14.08
C ILE A 292 6.25 -12.69 14.78
N ILE A 293 6.53 -12.01 15.88
CA ILE A 293 7.86 -12.11 16.54
C ILE A 293 7.92 -13.10 17.71
N ASP A 294 6.79 -13.62 18.15
CA ASP A 294 6.71 -14.61 19.22
C ASP A 294 5.90 -15.83 18.78
N ASN A 295 5.97 -16.92 19.55
CA ASN A 295 5.16 -18.09 19.29
C ASN A 295 3.67 -17.76 19.49
N PRO A 296 2.82 -18.02 18.49
CA PRO A 296 1.40 -17.82 18.62
C PRO A 296 0.81 -18.62 19.78
N LYS A 297 -0.08 -17.99 20.55
CA LYS A 297 -0.80 -18.65 21.64
C LYS A 297 -2.22 -18.92 21.21
N GLU A 298 -2.64 -20.17 21.24
CA GLU A 298 -4.04 -20.55 21.06
C GLU A 298 -4.87 -20.06 22.24
N ILE A 299 -5.98 -19.38 21.96
CA ILE A 299 -6.88 -18.81 22.96
C ILE A 299 -8.32 -18.91 22.51
N ASP A 300 -9.23 -18.91 23.48
CA ASP A 300 -10.63 -18.64 23.24
C ASP A 300 -10.88 -17.12 23.33
N ILE A 301 -11.26 -16.50 22.21
CA ILE A 301 -11.51 -15.07 22.12
C ILE A 301 -12.95 -14.80 22.62
N LYS A 302 -13.04 -14.15 23.78
CA LYS A 302 -14.34 -13.74 24.35
C LYS A 302 -14.87 -12.52 23.58
N ILE A 303 -16.01 -12.72 22.91
CA ILE A 303 -16.72 -11.64 22.25
C ILE A 303 -17.85 -11.17 23.19
N PRO A 304 -17.94 -9.87 23.53
CA PRO A 304 -18.91 -9.39 24.52
C PRO A 304 -20.35 -9.76 24.15
N ASN A 305 -21.06 -10.41 25.09
CA ASN A 305 -22.44 -10.91 24.92
C ASN A 305 -22.66 -11.85 23.72
N PHE A 306 -21.61 -12.53 23.31
CA PHE A 306 -21.61 -13.57 22.27
C PHE A 306 -20.80 -14.78 22.76
N LEU A 307 -20.62 -15.77 21.91
CA LEU A 307 -19.82 -16.94 22.21
C LEU A 307 -18.33 -16.62 22.28
N SER A 308 -17.57 -17.40 23.02
CA SER A 308 -16.12 -17.45 22.86
C SER A 308 -15.78 -18.28 21.64
N LEU A 309 -14.89 -17.77 20.78
CA LEU A 309 -14.49 -18.44 19.55
C LEU A 309 -12.99 -18.74 19.56
N PRO A 310 -12.57 -19.91 19.00
CA PRO A 310 -11.16 -20.26 18.89
C PRO A 310 -10.37 -19.23 18.08
N GLY A 311 -9.18 -18.91 18.53
CA GLY A 311 -8.29 -17.98 17.84
C GLY A 311 -6.90 -18.00 18.41
N TYR A 312 -6.15 -16.97 18.07
CA TYR A 312 -4.75 -16.82 18.46
C TYR A 312 -4.48 -15.43 19.04
N GLU A 313 -3.63 -15.38 20.03
CA GLU A 313 -2.94 -14.15 20.42
C GLU A 313 -1.58 -14.11 19.73
N LEU A 314 -1.34 -13.03 18.96
CA LEU A 314 -0.14 -12.83 18.18
C LEU A 314 0.56 -11.54 18.62
N LEU A 315 1.89 -11.58 18.77
CA LEU A 315 2.70 -10.39 18.95
C LEU A 315 3.28 -9.99 17.60
N LEU A 316 2.80 -8.88 17.05
CA LEU A 316 3.20 -8.32 15.76
C LEU A 316 4.26 -7.24 15.93
N TYR A 317 5.24 -7.22 15.05
CA TYR A 317 6.25 -6.18 14.93
C TYR A 317 6.01 -5.37 13.65
N ASP A 318 5.83 -4.07 13.83
CA ASP A 318 5.79 -3.10 12.73
C ASP A 318 7.21 -2.59 12.48
N THR A 319 7.78 -3.01 11.36
CA THR A 319 9.14 -2.62 10.96
C THR A 319 9.25 -1.15 10.57
N GLY A 320 8.14 -0.52 10.15
CA GLY A 320 8.10 0.89 9.75
C GLY A 320 8.20 1.83 10.95
N ASN A 321 7.49 1.50 12.04
CA ASN A 321 7.45 2.31 13.26
C ASN A 321 8.36 1.78 14.38
N ASN A 322 8.98 0.62 14.20
CA ASN A 322 9.80 -0.07 15.21
C ASN A 322 9.04 -0.32 16.53
N ILE A 323 7.78 -0.74 16.43
CA ILE A 323 6.86 -0.95 17.55
C ILE A 323 6.32 -2.38 17.50
N THR A 324 6.06 -2.95 18.69
CA THR A 324 5.37 -4.23 18.84
C THR A 324 3.95 -4.01 19.36
N ALA A 325 2.99 -4.78 18.85
CA ALA A 325 1.61 -4.74 19.30
C ALA A 325 0.97 -6.13 19.30
N ASN A 326 0.17 -6.40 20.34
CA ASN A 326 -0.58 -7.65 20.45
C ASN A 326 -1.92 -7.53 19.73
N ILE A 327 -2.28 -8.58 18.99
CA ILE A 327 -3.62 -8.76 18.44
C ILE A 327 -4.25 -10.07 18.89
N LYS A 328 -5.59 -10.14 18.82
CA LYS A 328 -6.37 -11.37 18.95
C LYS A 328 -7.06 -11.63 17.64
N ILE A 329 -6.68 -12.69 16.92
CA ILE A 329 -7.22 -13.03 15.62
C ILE A 329 -7.99 -14.36 15.68
N LEU A 330 -9.23 -14.36 15.14
CA LEU A 330 -10.02 -15.58 15.06
C LEU A 330 -9.31 -16.65 14.20
N SER A 331 -9.51 -17.91 14.54
CA SER A 331 -9.06 -19.00 13.67
C SER A 331 -9.79 -18.94 12.33
N LYS A 332 -9.06 -19.07 11.23
CA LYS A 332 -9.63 -19.07 9.86
C LYS A 332 -10.52 -20.31 9.60
N TYR A 333 -10.34 -21.36 10.38
CA TYR A 333 -10.86 -22.69 10.12
C TYR A 333 -11.92 -23.15 11.13
N ILE A 334 -12.53 -22.22 11.87
CA ILE A 334 -13.78 -22.47 12.59
C ILE A 334 -14.91 -22.66 11.59
N ASP A 335 -15.98 -23.33 12.02
CA ASP A 335 -17.15 -23.55 11.17
C ASP A 335 -17.70 -22.23 10.62
N GLU A 336 -18.12 -22.24 9.35
CA GLU A 336 -18.60 -21.04 8.65
C GLU A 336 -19.84 -20.43 9.32
N SER A 337 -20.69 -21.26 9.93
CA SER A 337 -21.87 -20.80 10.66
C SER A 337 -21.53 -19.78 11.75
N TYR A 338 -20.42 -19.97 12.49
CA TYR A 338 -19.99 -19.01 13.50
C TYR A 338 -19.61 -17.65 12.94
N PHE A 339 -19.05 -17.61 11.74
CA PHE A 339 -18.75 -16.32 11.09
C PHE A 339 -20.01 -15.62 10.61
N ILE A 340 -21.00 -16.37 10.12
CA ILE A 340 -22.31 -15.83 9.72
C ILE A 340 -23.05 -15.30 10.95
N ASP A 341 -23.12 -16.08 12.03
CA ASP A 341 -23.76 -15.68 13.29
C ASP A 341 -23.10 -14.45 13.90
N LEU A 342 -21.75 -14.41 13.88
CA LEU A 342 -21.00 -13.25 14.37
C LEU A 342 -21.25 -12.01 13.51
N ALA A 343 -21.30 -12.16 12.19
CA ALA A 343 -21.63 -11.06 11.29
C ALA A 343 -23.07 -10.53 11.55
N GLY A 344 -24.03 -11.43 11.72
CA GLY A 344 -25.41 -11.10 12.09
C GLY A 344 -25.46 -10.33 13.42
N TYR A 345 -24.76 -10.82 14.43
CA TYR A 345 -24.71 -10.16 15.76
C TYR A 345 -24.08 -8.76 15.70
N ILE A 346 -23.01 -8.57 14.93
CA ILE A 346 -22.41 -7.26 14.70
C ILE A 346 -23.41 -6.33 14.03
N GLU A 347 -24.11 -6.81 13.01
CA GLU A 347 -25.11 -6.02 12.27
C GLU A 347 -26.32 -5.66 13.14
N GLU A 348 -26.85 -6.59 13.94
CA GLU A 348 -27.93 -6.32 14.90
C GLU A 348 -27.53 -5.21 15.89
N THR A 349 -26.34 -5.31 16.50
CA THR A 349 -25.86 -4.29 17.45
C THR A 349 -25.64 -2.93 16.77
N ARG A 350 -25.26 -2.93 15.49
CA ARG A 350 -25.16 -1.70 14.67
C ARG A 350 -26.56 -1.08 14.47
N ILE A 351 -27.53 -1.89 14.07
CA ILE A 351 -28.92 -1.45 13.86
C ILE A 351 -29.51 -0.90 15.17
N GLU A 352 -29.28 -1.58 16.31
CA GLU A 352 -29.64 -1.05 17.63
C GLU A 352 -29.06 0.33 17.88
N ALA A 353 -27.77 0.54 17.57
CA ALA A 353 -27.09 1.82 17.78
C ALA A 353 -27.61 2.93 16.85
N VAL A 354 -27.96 2.59 15.61
CA VAL A 354 -28.57 3.52 14.64
C VAL A 354 -29.95 3.99 15.11
N ASN A 355 -30.78 3.06 15.59
CA ASN A 355 -32.17 3.31 15.98
C ASN A 355 -32.31 3.86 17.41
N ALA A 356 -31.21 3.87 18.18
CA ALA A 356 -31.24 4.34 19.58
C ALA A 356 -31.62 5.83 19.70
N LYS A 357 -32.50 6.15 20.66
CA LYS A 357 -32.90 7.52 20.97
C LYS A 357 -31.75 8.30 21.63
N TYR A 358 -31.79 9.62 21.55
CA TYR A 358 -30.73 10.56 21.91
C TYR A 358 -29.91 10.21 23.17
N LYS A 359 -30.56 9.84 24.28
CA LYS A 359 -29.90 9.52 25.56
C LYS A 359 -29.19 8.13 25.54
N SER A 360 -29.68 7.15 24.79
CA SER A 360 -29.14 5.79 24.74
C SER A 360 -28.17 5.57 23.57
N ARG A 361 -28.13 6.51 22.63
CA ARG A 361 -27.32 6.37 21.37
C ARG A 361 -25.83 6.22 21.64
N SER A 362 -25.27 7.01 22.54
CA SER A 362 -23.84 6.91 22.89
C SER A 362 -23.49 5.56 23.53
N LEU A 363 -24.38 5.03 24.38
CA LEU A 363 -24.19 3.71 25.01
C LEU A 363 -24.29 2.56 24.00
N ALA A 364 -25.24 2.64 23.06
CA ALA A 364 -25.41 1.63 22.02
C ALA A 364 -24.19 1.61 21.06
N TRP A 365 -23.66 2.77 20.66
CA TRP A 365 -22.42 2.84 19.90
C TRP A 365 -21.22 2.32 20.68
N LYS A 366 -21.13 2.59 21.97
CA LYS A 366 -20.06 2.04 22.82
C LYS A 366 -20.12 0.51 22.84
N LYS A 367 -21.33 -0.09 22.96
CA LYS A 367 -21.55 -1.55 22.88
C LYS A 367 -21.05 -2.10 21.53
N TYR A 368 -21.47 -1.49 20.42
CA TYR A 368 -21.05 -1.87 19.08
C TYR A 368 -19.51 -1.88 18.93
N TYR A 369 -18.85 -0.77 19.30
CA TYR A 369 -17.39 -0.70 19.17
C TYR A 369 -16.65 -1.62 20.15
N GLN A 370 -17.20 -1.92 21.32
CA GLN A 370 -16.63 -2.93 22.22
C GLN A 370 -16.62 -4.32 21.57
N ILE A 371 -17.68 -4.69 20.85
CA ILE A 371 -17.74 -5.95 20.12
C ILE A 371 -16.78 -5.90 18.93
N TYR A 372 -16.90 -4.87 18.09
CA TYR A 372 -16.11 -4.73 16.87
C TYR A 372 -14.58 -4.75 17.12
N ASN A 373 -14.14 -4.13 18.22
CA ASN A 373 -12.72 -4.04 18.58
C ASN A 373 -12.24 -5.14 19.53
N SER A 374 -13.08 -6.14 19.87
CA SER A 374 -12.66 -7.24 20.75
C SER A 374 -11.82 -8.31 20.09
N PHE A 375 -11.83 -8.36 18.76
CA PHE A 375 -11.10 -9.33 17.95
C PHE A 375 -10.69 -8.75 16.59
N THR A 376 -9.80 -9.46 15.91
CA THR A 376 -9.51 -9.28 14.48
C THR A 376 -9.90 -10.53 13.70
N THR A 377 -10.14 -10.42 12.40
CA THR A 377 -10.62 -11.53 11.57
C THR A 377 -9.71 -11.81 10.38
N PRO A 378 -9.46 -13.11 10.05
CA PRO A 378 -8.65 -13.53 8.91
C PRO A 378 -9.43 -13.60 7.59
N LYS A 379 -10.76 -13.37 7.63
CA LYS A 379 -11.63 -13.36 6.44
C LYS A 379 -12.73 -12.32 6.57
N ASP A 380 -13.28 -11.95 5.42
CA ASP A 380 -14.42 -11.03 5.34
C ASP A 380 -15.65 -11.65 6.00
N LEU A 381 -16.38 -10.86 6.76
CA LEU A 381 -17.64 -11.26 7.41
C LEU A 381 -18.81 -10.74 6.60
N PHE A 382 -19.69 -11.66 6.19
CA PHE A 382 -20.90 -11.35 5.42
C PHE A 382 -22.15 -11.75 6.17
N TYR A 383 -23.20 -10.93 6.07
CA TYR A 383 -24.55 -11.23 6.51
C TYR A 383 -25.55 -10.76 5.44
N ASP A 384 -26.48 -11.61 5.03
CA ASP A 384 -27.42 -11.34 3.94
C ASP A 384 -26.75 -10.78 2.66
N ASN A 385 -25.65 -11.39 2.24
CA ASN A 385 -24.82 -10.97 1.10
C ASN A 385 -24.22 -9.55 1.24
N ARG A 386 -24.31 -8.93 2.41
CA ARG A 386 -23.66 -7.65 2.71
C ARG A 386 -22.35 -7.88 3.44
N LEU A 387 -21.32 -7.13 3.05
CA LEU A 387 -20.06 -7.10 3.77
C LEU A 387 -20.24 -6.31 5.07
N ILE A 388 -20.18 -7.00 6.22
CA ILE A 388 -20.31 -6.41 7.55
C ILE A 388 -18.95 -5.97 8.08
N ARG A 389 -17.91 -6.76 7.83
CA ARG A 389 -16.54 -6.47 8.23
C ARG A 389 -15.55 -7.06 7.24
N ARG A 390 -14.54 -6.27 6.85
CA ARG A 390 -13.42 -6.77 6.07
C ARG A 390 -12.48 -7.60 6.94
N LYS A 391 -11.76 -8.52 6.33
CA LYS A 391 -10.67 -9.21 7.02
C LYS A 391 -9.65 -8.19 7.52
N SER A 392 -9.17 -8.38 8.76
CA SER A 392 -8.20 -7.47 9.36
C SER A 392 -6.78 -7.78 8.89
N PHE A 393 -6.45 -9.07 8.84
CA PHE A 393 -5.12 -9.56 8.44
C PHE A 393 -5.23 -10.82 7.59
N ASP A 394 -4.23 -11.02 6.73
CA ASP A 394 -3.98 -12.30 6.05
C ASP A 394 -2.48 -12.43 5.81
N ARG A 395 -2.01 -13.60 5.37
CA ARG A 395 -0.60 -13.83 5.07
C ARG A 395 -0.09 -12.89 3.99
N GLY A 396 1.15 -12.43 4.15
CA GLY A 396 1.73 -11.33 3.38
C GLY A 396 2.86 -11.72 2.42
N TYR A 397 3.03 -13.00 2.05
CA TYR A 397 4.08 -13.42 1.10
C TYR A 397 3.77 -12.99 -0.33
N ALA A 398 2.49 -13.06 -0.68
CA ALA A 398 1.96 -12.59 -1.95
C ALA A 398 1.00 -11.42 -1.77
N THR A 399 0.94 -10.55 -2.77
CA THR A 399 0.02 -9.41 -2.80
C THR A 399 -0.40 -9.10 -4.24
N THR A 400 -1.49 -8.35 -4.42
CA THR A 400 -1.83 -7.86 -5.75
C THR A 400 -0.86 -6.77 -6.21
N VAL A 401 -0.66 -6.66 -7.53
CA VAL A 401 0.15 -5.58 -8.12
C VAL A 401 -0.32 -4.21 -7.64
N HIS A 402 -1.64 -4.00 -7.53
CA HIS A 402 -2.22 -2.76 -7.01
C HIS A 402 -1.73 -2.41 -5.60
N LYS A 403 -1.75 -3.39 -4.69
CA LYS A 403 -1.29 -3.19 -3.30
C LYS A 403 0.22 -3.09 -3.16
N SER A 404 0.99 -3.45 -4.18
CA SER A 404 2.45 -3.30 -4.20
C SER A 404 2.92 -1.89 -4.55
N GLN A 405 2.02 -1.01 -5.02
CA GLN A 405 2.37 0.39 -5.31
C GLN A 405 2.97 1.09 -4.09
N GLY A 406 3.94 1.97 -4.32
CA GLY A 406 4.69 2.65 -3.27
C GLY A 406 5.73 1.78 -2.56
N SER A 407 5.90 0.49 -2.94
CA SER A 407 6.89 -0.40 -2.34
C SER A 407 7.98 -0.80 -3.31
N ASN A 408 9.13 -1.23 -2.77
CA ASN A 408 10.20 -1.82 -3.55
C ASN A 408 10.77 -3.01 -2.76
N TYR A 409 11.12 -4.08 -3.49
CA TYR A 409 11.64 -5.32 -2.94
C TYR A 409 12.96 -5.68 -3.60
N ASN A 410 13.81 -6.44 -2.90
CA ASN A 410 15.06 -6.91 -3.51
C ASN A 410 14.75 -7.94 -4.62
N ASN A 411 13.86 -8.89 -4.36
CA ASN A 411 13.44 -9.90 -5.32
C ASN A 411 11.91 -9.85 -5.51
N VAL A 412 11.47 -9.90 -6.76
CA VAL A 412 10.04 -9.89 -7.10
C VAL A 412 9.71 -11.11 -7.95
N TYR A 413 8.68 -11.85 -7.55
CA TYR A 413 8.17 -13.02 -8.24
C TYR A 413 6.82 -12.65 -8.86
N VAL A 414 6.76 -12.61 -10.20
CA VAL A 414 5.60 -12.07 -10.92
C VAL A 414 4.85 -13.18 -11.63
N ASP A 415 3.60 -13.40 -11.24
CA ASP A 415 2.69 -14.26 -11.98
C ASP A 415 2.10 -13.51 -13.18
N MET A 416 2.86 -13.49 -14.27
CA MET A 416 2.45 -12.81 -15.50
C MET A 416 1.26 -13.51 -16.18
N TYR A 417 1.08 -14.81 -15.95
CA TYR A 417 -0.06 -15.56 -16.47
C TYR A 417 -1.39 -15.04 -15.86
N ASP A 418 -1.41 -14.77 -14.54
CA ASP A 418 -2.56 -14.16 -13.88
C ASP A 418 -2.75 -12.69 -14.28
N ILE A 419 -1.66 -11.92 -14.37
CA ILE A 419 -1.71 -10.51 -14.81
C ILE A 419 -2.30 -10.39 -16.22
N ASN A 420 -1.93 -11.29 -17.13
CA ASN A 420 -2.41 -11.30 -18.51
C ASN A 420 -3.90 -11.65 -18.66
N THR A 421 -4.61 -12.01 -17.57
CA THR A 421 -6.08 -12.13 -17.57
C THR A 421 -6.79 -10.78 -17.53
N CYS A 422 -6.07 -9.68 -17.32
CA CYS A 422 -6.64 -8.33 -17.38
C CYS A 422 -7.09 -7.99 -18.81
N ILE A 423 -8.38 -7.67 -18.97
CA ILE A 423 -8.99 -7.42 -20.28
C ILE A 423 -8.65 -6.02 -20.81
N ASP A 424 -8.58 -5.02 -19.93
CA ASP A 424 -8.20 -3.66 -20.29
C ASP A 424 -6.70 -3.59 -20.64
N LYS A 425 -6.39 -3.30 -21.91
CA LYS A 425 -5.01 -3.29 -22.41
C LYS A 425 -4.14 -2.20 -21.76
N GLU A 426 -4.72 -1.05 -21.44
CA GLU A 426 -3.97 0.02 -20.78
C GLU A 426 -3.66 -0.36 -19.34
N GLN A 427 -4.63 -0.88 -18.61
CA GLN A 427 -4.44 -1.38 -17.26
C GLN A 427 -3.47 -2.57 -17.24
N LEU A 428 -3.57 -3.49 -18.19
CA LEU A 428 -2.63 -4.61 -18.34
C LEU A 428 -1.19 -4.11 -18.43
N ARG A 429 -0.93 -3.17 -19.32
CA ARG A 429 0.40 -2.56 -19.49
C ARG A 429 0.89 -1.89 -18.20
N GLN A 430 0.01 -1.17 -17.52
CA GLN A 430 0.34 -0.53 -16.24
C GLN A 430 0.65 -1.57 -15.15
N LEU A 431 -0.12 -2.66 -15.09
CA LEU A 431 0.11 -3.77 -14.16
C LEU A 431 1.48 -4.42 -14.40
N GLN A 432 1.81 -4.72 -15.66
CA GLN A 432 3.12 -5.26 -16.04
C GLN A 432 4.24 -4.30 -15.65
N TYR A 433 4.10 -3.02 -15.98
CA TYR A 433 5.07 -1.99 -15.63
C TYR A 433 5.27 -1.85 -14.12
N VAL A 434 4.18 -1.77 -13.35
CA VAL A 434 4.25 -1.66 -11.89
C VAL A 434 4.90 -2.90 -11.30
N ALA A 435 4.47 -4.11 -11.69
CA ALA A 435 5.02 -5.36 -11.15
C ALA A 435 6.54 -5.45 -11.33
N LEU A 436 7.04 -5.17 -12.54
CA LEU A 436 8.46 -5.23 -12.85
C LEU A 436 9.27 -4.10 -12.21
N SER A 437 8.68 -2.92 -12.08
CA SER A 437 9.34 -1.76 -11.47
C SER A 437 9.50 -1.84 -9.94
N ARG A 438 8.88 -2.84 -9.28
CA ARG A 438 9.00 -3.02 -7.81
C ARG A 438 10.33 -3.61 -7.39
N THR A 439 11.13 -4.14 -8.30
CA THR A 439 12.42 -4.74 -7.95
C THR A 439 13.54 -3.73 -7.76
N ARG A 440 14.44 -4.05 -6.82
CA ARG A 440 15.77 -3.44 -6.70
C ARG A 440 16.88 -4.38 -7.21
N GLY A 441 16.60 -5.66 -7.35
CA GLY A 441 17.54 -6.69 -7.75
C GLY A 441 16.97 -7.61 -8.83
N ASN A 442 16.38 -8.73 -8.46
CA ASN A 442 15.98 -9.77 -9.40
C ASN A 442 14.46 -9.84 -9.62
N VAL A 443 14.08 -10.22 -10.84
CA VAL A 443 12.71 -10.54 -11.20
C VAL A 443 12.62 -11.98 -11.67
N TYR A 444 11.64 -12.69 -11.15
CA TYR A 444 11.28 -14.04 -11.53
C TYR A 444 9.89 -14.02 -12.13
N ILE A 445 9.74 -14.50 -13.36
CA ILE A 445 8.46 -14.42 -14.09
C ILE A 445 7.93 -15.82 -14.37
N PHE A 446 6.65 -16.03 -14.02
CA PHE A 446 5.87 -17.14 -14.51
C PHE A 446 4.99 -16.68 -15.67
N GLN A 447 5.15 -17.32 -16.83
CA GLN A 447 4.38 -17.05 -18.03
C GLN A 447 4.11 -18.37 -18.76
N LYS A 448 2.87 -18.56 -19.21
CA LYS A 448 2.47 -19.65 -20.13
C LYS A 448 2.34 -19.12 -21.54
#